data_7fd468fc0791ef4f654431afb9423f92
#
_entry.id   7fd468fc0791ef4f654431afb9423f92
#
_cell.length_a   1.000
_cell.length_b   1.000
_cell.length_c   1.000
_cell.angle_alpha   90.00
_cell.angle_beta   90.00
_cell.angle_gamma   90.00
#
_symmetry.space_group_name_H-M   'P 1'
#
loop_
_entity.id
_entity.type
_entity.pdbx_description
1 polymer ?
#
loop_
_entity_poly.entity_id
_entity_poly.type
_entity_poly.pdbx_seq_one_letter_code
_entity_poly.pdbx_strand_id
1 'polypeptide(L)'
;MQDVMRRLDQRYECLDGNEAAARVAYALSEVISIYPITPASPMAEHCDDWAAADRPNLWGKVPDVVEMQSEAGAAGALHGALQKGALGTTFTASQGLLLMVPNMFKIAGELTPTVIHVAARTVATHALSIFGDHSDVMHARTTGWAMLAAGSVQEAHDFALVAHAATLRSRVPFLHFFDGFRTSHEIDKIALLEDEDMRALIRDEDIRAFRGRGMTPDAPVVRGTAQNPDVFFQAREASNPFHLAVPGIVQDVMDELAVRTGRQYGLVEYHGAA
;
A
#
# COMPACT_ATOMS: atom_id res chain seq x y z
N MET A 1 31.47 -8.07 -11.22
CA MET A 1 31.70 -6.90 -12.08
C MET A 1 30.37 -6.18 -12.40
N GLN A 2 29.30 -6.89 -12.75
CA GLN A 2 27.97 -6.31 -12.95
C GLN A 2 27.41 -5.68 -11.66
N ASP A 3 27.54 -6.30 -10.49
CA ASP A 3 27.09 -5.74 -9.21
C ASP A 3 27.85 -4.47 -8.78
N VAL A 4 29.13 -4.36 -9.12
CA VAL A 4 29.93 -3.16 -8.83
C VAL A 4 29.53 -2.01 -9.75
N MET A 5 29.23 -2.30 -11.02
CA MET A 5 28.77 -1.30 -12.00
C MET A 5 27.36 -0.78 -11.59
N ARG A 6 26.45 -1.65 -11.15
CA ARG A 6 25.12 -1.25 -10.68
C ARG A 6 25.17 -0.32 -9.46
N ARG A 7 26.13 -0.50 -8.54
CA ARG A 7 26.31 0.40 -7.37
C ARG A 7 26.85 1.78 -7.75
N LEU A 8 27.52 1.92 -8.88
CA LEU A 8 28.04 3.21 -9.36
C LEU A 8 26.96 4.07 -10.04
N ASP A 9 25.90 3.44 -10.56
CA ASP A 9 24.77 4.12 -11.22
C ASP A 9 23.54 4.28 -10.28
N GLN A 10 23.63 3.86 -9.01
CA GLN A 10 22.55 3.98 -8.04
C GLN A 10 22.23 5.46 -7.77
N ARG A 11 21.01 5.86 -8.05
CA ARG A 11 20.53 7.21 -7.79
C ARG A 11 20.16 7.36 -6.31
N TYR A 12 20.65 8.43 -5.70
CA TYR A 12 20.34 8.79 -4.31
C TYR A 12 19.67 10.14 -4.27
N GLU A 13 18.65 10.27 -3.42
CA GLU A 13 18.00 11.54 -3.09
C GLU A 13 17.79 11.67 -1.59
N CYS A 14 17.69 12.93 -1.10
CA CYS A 14 17.31 13.22 0.27
C CYS A 14 15.80 13.44 0.29
N LEU A 15 15.07 12.51 0.86
CA LEU A 15 13.60 12.49 0.93
C LEU A 15 13.14 12.24 2.35
N ASP A 16 11.93 12.64 2.65
CA ASP A 16 11.23 12.14 3.84
C ASP A 16 10.43 10.86 3.54
N GLY A 17 9.88 10.22 4.58
CA GLY A 17 9.16 8.98 4.43
C GLY A 17 7.85 9.13 3.65
N ASN A 18 7.18 10.29 3.74
CA ASN A 18 5.98 10.56 2.96
C ASN A 18 6.29 10.62 1.46
N GLU A 19 7.28 11.41 1.05
CA GLU A 19 7.67 11.50 -0.35
C GLU A 19 8.21 10.16 -0.87
N ALA A 20 9.00 9.46 -0.05
CA ALA A 20 9.57 8.16 -0.39
C ALA A 20 8.49 7.11 -0.70
N ALA A 21 7.44 7.02 0.14
CA ALA A 21 6.31 6.12 -0.10
C ALA A 21 5.43 6.60 -1.26
N ALA A 22 5.14 7.91 -1.34
CA ALA A 22 4.29 8.49 -2.38
C ALA A 22 4.84 8.28 -3.78
N ARG A 23 6.17 8.35 -3.99
CA ARG A 23 6.81 8.12 -5.29
C ARG A 23 6.49 6.74 -5.85
N VAL A 24 6.56 5.72 -5.02
CA VAL A 24 6.24 4.34 -5.41
C VAL A 24 4.74 4.17 -5.62
N ALA A 25 3.94 4.65 -4.67
CA ALA A 25 2.49 4.58 -4.75
C ALA A 25 1.93 5.26 -6.01
N TYR A 26 2.44 6.44 -6.35
CA TYR A 26 2.09 7.17 -7.57
C TYR A 26 2.46 6.40 -8.84
N ALA A 27 3.71 5.92 -8.90
CA ALA A 27 4.20 5.18 -10.06
C ALA A 27 3.40 3.90 -10.32
N LEU A 28 2.81 3.29 -9.29
CA LEU A 28 2.11 2.01 -9.35
C LEU A 28 0.58 2.13 -9.34
N SER A 29 0.02 3.33 -9.35
CA SER A 29 -1.43 3.53 -9.27
C SER A 29 -2.01 4.18 -10.50
N GLU A 30 -3.26 3.85 -10.81
CA GLU A 30 -4.11 4.49 -11.82
C GLU A 30 -5.14 5.43 -11.18
N VAL A 31 -5.54 5.13 -9.93
CA VAL A 31 -6.48 5.92 -9.14
C VAL A 31 -5.91 6.11 -7.74
N ILE A 32 -5.87 7.35 -7.28
CA ILE A 32 -5.43 7.73 -5.94
C ILE A 32 -6.54 8.55 -5.29
N SER A 33 -7.28 7.93 -4.37
CA SER A 33 -8.36 8.62 -3.65
C SER A 33 -7.78 9.20 -2.38
N ILE A 34 -7.91 10.52 -2.18
CA ILE A 34 -7.28 11.21 -1.07
C ILE A 34 -8.29 11.94 -0.18
N TYR A 35 -7.96 12.06 1.07
CA TYR A 35 -8.48 13.05 2.01
C TYR A 35 -7.37 13.37 3.00
N PRO A 36 -6.74 14.57 2.89
CA PRO A 36 -5.53 14.88 3.64
C PRO A 36 -5.74 14.85 5.16
N ILE A 37 -4.84 14.17 5.87
CA ILE A 37 -4.78 14.13 7.32
C ILE A 37 -3.33 14.10 7.80
N THR A 38 -2.98 14.98 8.75
CA THR A 38 -1.64 15.03 9.36
C THR A 38 -1.34 13.73 10.13
N PRO A 39 -0.14 13.10 9.97
CA PRO A 39 1.02 13.54 9.22
C PRO A 39 1.14 12.90 7.82
N ALA A 40 0.09 12.27 7.30
CA ALA A 40 0.08 11.61 6.00
C ALA A 40 -0.22 12.55 4.82
N SER A 41 -0.68 13.79 5.08
CA SER A 41 -1.05 14.76 4.04
C SER A 41 -0.02 14.94 2.93
N PRO A 42 1.32 15.03 3.21
CA PRO A 42 2.30 15.24 2.14
C PRO A 42 2.32 14.13 1.09
N MET A 43 1.98 12.87 1.44
CA MET A 43 1.85 11.81 0.43
C MET A 43 0.79 12.14 -0.62
N ALA A 44 -0.36 12.64 -0.17
CA ALA A 44 -1.46 13.04 -1.04
C ALA A 44 -1.11 14.29 -1.85
N GLU A 45 -0.52 15.29 -1.21
CA GLU A 45 -0.09 16.56 -1.82
C GLU A 45 0.93 16.33 -2.93
N HIS A 46 1.95 15.50 -2.70
CA HIS A 46 2.90 15.11 -3.74
C HIS A 46 2.22 14.44 -4.94
N CYS A 47 1.28 13.52 -4.70
CA CYS A 47 0.57 12.85 -5.77
C CYS A 47 -0.28 13.82 -6.60
N ASP A 48 -0.94 14.79 -5.95
CA ASP A 48 -1.74 15.81 -6.61
C ASP A 48 -0.85 16.76 -7.45
N ASP A 49 0.27 17.22 -6.89
CA ASP A 49 1.24 18.06 -7.60
C ASP A 49 1.80 17.35 -8.83
N TRP A 50 2.15 16.06 -8.71
CA TRP A 50 2.67 15.29 -9.85
C TRP A 50 1.61 15.04 -10.92
N ALA A 51 0.36 14.80 -10.54
CA ALA A 51 -0.74 14.67 -11.47
C ALA A 51 -1.05 16.00 -12.17
N ALA A 52 -1.06 17.12 -11.43
CA ALA A 52 -1.23 18.47 -11.99
C ALA A 52 -0.09 18.87 -12.95
N ALA A 53 1.10 18.29 -12.79
CA ALA A 53 2.23 18.45 -13.69
C ALA A 53 2.25 17.44 -14.86
N ASP A 54 1.16 16.73 -15.10
CA ASP A 54 1.03 15.69 -16.13
C ASP A 54 2.09 14.57 -16.06
N ARG A 55 2.63 14.28 -14.86
CA ARG A 55 3.64 13.24 -14.68
C ARG A 55 3.01 11.86 -14.89
N PRO A 56 3.49 11.04 -15.85
CA PRO A 56 2.92 9.71 -16.06
C PRO A 56 3.39 8.72 -14.98
N ASN A 57 2.55 7.73 -14.70
CA ASN A 57 2.89 6.53 -13.94
C ASN A 57 3.70 5.53 -14.80
N LEU A 58 4.04 4.37 -14.25
CA LEU A 58 4.78 3.33 -14.97
C LEU A 58 4.12 2.84 -16.26
N TRP A 59 2.82 2.99 -16.41
CA TRP A 59 2.09 2.59 -17.61
C TRP A 59 1.87 3.73 -18.61
N GLY A 60 2.51 4.88 -18.38
CA GLY A 60 2.46 6.04 -19.27
C GLY A 60 1.15 6.83 -19.19
N LYS A 61 0.41 6.71 -18.08
CA LYS A 61 -0.82 7.48 -17.85
C LYS A 61 -0.67 8.32 -16.59
N VAL A 62 -1.24 9.51 -16.59
CA VAL A 62 -1.38 10.31 -15.38
C VAL A 62 -2.44 9.66 -14.50
N PRO A 63 -2.16 9.35 -13.21
CA PRO A 63 -3.16 8.85 -12.29
C PRO A 63 -4.31 9.82 -12.07
N ASP A 64 -5.52 9.30 -11.91
CA ASP A 64 -6.66 10.08 -11.43
C ASP A 64 -6.52 10.28 -9.92
N VAL A 65 -6.08 11.46 -9.50
CA VAL A 65 -6.02 11.86 -8.08
C VAL A 65 -7.32 12.58 -7.74
N VAL A 66 -8.08 12.01 -6.79
CA VAL A 66 -9.42 12.51 -6.45
C VAL A 66 -9.51 12.79 -4.96
N GLU A 67 -9.68 14.07 -4.60
CA GLU A 67 -9.96 14.47 -3.23
C GLU A 67 -11.44 14.25 -2.90
N MET A 68 -11.66 13.53 -1.81
CA MET A 68 -12.99 13.19 -1.31
C MET A 68 -13.36 14.08 -0.14
N GLN A 69 -14.53 13.86 0.46
CA GLN A 69 -15.06 14.69 1.56
C GLN A 69 -14.81 14.10 2.94
N SER A 70 -14.25 12.89 3.00
CA SER A 70 -13.83 12.21 4.20
C SER A 70 -12.99 10.99 3.84
N GLU A 71 -12.27 10.45 4.83
CA GLU A 71 -11.49 9.22 4.65
C GLU A 71 -12.40 8.02 4.31
N ALA A 72 -13.61 7.97 4.89
CA ALA A 72 -14.59 6.95 4.52
C ALA A 72 -15.00 7.07 3.04
N GLY A 73 -15.15 8.30 2.55
CA GLY A 73 -15.38 8.59 1.14
C GLY A 73 -14.21 8.16 0.25
N ALA A 74 -12.97 8.46 0.66
CA ALA A 74 -11.77 8.05 -0.05
C ALA A 74 -11.67 6.52 -0.16
N ALA A 75 -11.90 5.79 0.95
CA ALA A 75 -11.93 4.32 0.94
C ALA A 75 -13.06 3.76 0.07
N GLY A 76 -14.23 4.43 0.05
CA GLY A 76 -15.36 4.04 -0.79
C GLY A 76 -15.08 4.24 -2.29
N ALA A 77 -14.49 5.37 -2.67
CA ALA A 77 -14.07 5.67 -4.04
C ALA A 77 -13.00 4.68 -4.51
N LEU A 78 -11.98 4.44 -3.66
CA LEU A 78 -10.96 3.42 -3.91
C LEU A 78 -11.60 2.05 -4.16
N HIS A 79 -12.48 1.60 -3.27
CA HIS A 79 -13.19 0.32 -3.43
C HIS A 79 -13.92 0.24 -4.78
N GLY A 80 -14.62 1.30 -5.17
CA GLY A 80 -15.31 1.37 -6.47
C GLY A 80 -14.35 1.23 -7.66
N ALA A 81 -13.21 1.91 -7.64
CA ALA A 81 -12.17 1.81 -8.66
C ALA A 81 -11.60 0.38 -8.76
N LEU A 82 -11.29 -0.23 -7.61
CA LEU A 82 -10.80 -1.61 -7.50
C LEU A 82 -11.79 -2.64 -8.09
N GLN A 83 -13.11 -2.42 -7.94
CA GLN A 83 -14.13 -3.29 -8.51
C GLN A 83 -14.08 -3.34 -10.04
N LYS A 84 -13.57 -2.30 -10.67
CA LYS A 84 -13.36 -2.22 -12.13
C LYS A 84 -11.99 -2.73 -12.56
N GLY A 85 -11.13 -3.14 -11.61
CA GLY A 85 -9.79 -3.63 -11.88
C GLY A 85 -8.75 -2.53 -12.05
N ALA A 86 -9.04 -1.30 -11.62
CA ALA A 86 -8.03 -0.24 -11.57
C ALA A 86 -7.03 -0.50 -10.44
N LEU A 87 -5.76 -0.21 -10.68
CA LEU A 87 -4.73 -0.19 -9.64
C LEU A 87 -4.90 1.08 -8.82
N GLY A 88 -5.17 0.94 -7.54
CA GLY A 88 -5.48 2.09 -6.70
C GLY A 88 -4.85 2.04 -5.32
N THR A 89 -4.70 3.23 -4.71
CA THR A 89 -4.16 3.42 -3.37
C THR A 89 -4.81 4.61 -2.67
N THR A 90 -4.54 4.74 -1.38
CA THR A 90 -4.89 5.92 -0.56
C THR A 90 -3.89 6.09 0.58
N PHE A 91 -3.90 7.27 1.18
CA PHE A 91 -3.03 7.68 2.28
C PHE A 91 -3.88 8.14 3.47
N THR A 92 -3.48 7.79 4.69
CA THR A 92 -4.24 8.20 5.88
C THR A 92 -3.42 8.11 7.16
N ALA A 93 -4.04 8.47 8.27
CA ALA A 93 -3.50 8.40 9.64
C ALA A 93 -4.66 8.35 10.65
N SER A 94 -4.41 7.83 11.84
CA SER A 94 -5.23 8.03 13.04
C SER A 94 -6.74 7.77 12.83
N GLN A 95 -7.59 8.74 13.19
CA GLN A 95 -9.04 8.65 13.01
C GLN A 95 -9.45 8.42 11.55
N GLY A 96 -8.67 8.92 10.59
CA GLY A 96 -8.92 8.69 9.18
C GLY A 96 -8.87 7.21 8.83
N LEU A 97 -7.88 6.48 9.34
CA LEU A 97 -7.82 5.03 9.18
C LEU A 97 -9.03 4.32 9.82
N LEU A 98 -9.45 4.77 11.01
CA LEU A 98 -10.62 4.22 11.69
C LEU A 98 -11.93 4.43 10.90
N LEU A 99 -12.06 5.56 10.22
CA LEU A 99 -13.20 5.83 9.33
C LEU A 99 -13.19 4.94 8.07
N MET A 100 -12.03 4.42 7.66
CA MET A 100 -11.92 3.50 6.53
C MET A 100 -12.27 2.03 6.89
N VAL A 101 -12.28 1.67 8.18
CA VAL A 101 -12.42 0.28 8.67
C VAL A 101 -13.60 -0.48 8.05
N PRO A 102 -14.81 0.06 7.91
CA PRO A 102 -15.92 -0.66 7.26
C PRO A 102 -15.58 -1.07 5.81
N ASN A 103 -14.98 -0.18 5.04
CA ASN A 103 -14.53 -0.47 3.68
C ASN A 103 -13.33 -1.44 3.66
N MET A 104 -12.44 -1.37 4.65
CA MET A 104 -11.32 -2.29 4.78
C MET A 104 -11.81 -3.74 4.95
N PHE A 105 -12.80 -3.99 5.81
CA PHE A 105 -13.42 -5.32 5.93
C PHE A 105 -14.00 -5.81 4.60
N LYS A 106 -14.64 -4.90 3.85
CA LYS A 106 -15.24 -5.23 2.56
C LYS A 106 -14.17 -5.59 1.52
N ILE A 107 -13.14 -4.77 1.37
CA ILE A 107 -12.03 -4.99 0.43
C ILE A 107 -11.29 -6.30 0.74
N ALA A 108 -10.99 -6.56 2.03
CA ALA A 108 -10.34 -7.79 2.47
C ALA A 108 -11.22 -9.03 2.23
N GLY A 109 -12.51 -8.95 2.56
CA GLY A 109 -13.46 -10.05 2.36
C GLY A 109 -13.66 -10.42 0.89
N GLU A 110 -13.45 -9.49 -0.02
CA GLU A 110 -13.48 -9.71 -1.47
C GLU A 110 -12.14 -10.14 -2.07
N LEU A 111 -11.09 -10.23 -1.25
CA LEU A 111 -9.72 -10.53 -1.70
C LEU A 111 -9.30 -9.61 -2.85
N THR A 112 -9.45 -8.30 -2.65
CA THR A 112 -9.21 -7.28 -3.66
C THR A 112 -7.86 -6.59 -3.40
N PRO A 113 -6.89 -6.71 -4.30
CA PRO A 113 -5.56 -6.13 -4.12
C PRO A 113 -5.57 -4.62 -4.05
N THR A 114 -4.97 -4.06 -3.02
CA THR A 114 -4.69 -2.63 -2.86
C THR A 114 -3.74 -2.40 -1.69
N VAL A 115 -3.18 -1.21 -1.60
CA VAL A 115 -2.35 -0.77 -0.46
C VAL A 115 -2.92 0.52 0.10
N ILE A 116 -3.02 0.60 1.42
CA ILE A 116 -3.19 1.86 2.15
C ILE A 116 -1.84 2.18 2.81
N HIS A 117 -1.31 3.36 2.55
CA HIS A 117 -0.10 3.86 3.21
C HIS A 117 -0.49 4.73 4.40
N VAL A 118 0.10 4.47 5.55
CA VAL A 118 -0.26 5.12 6.81
C VAL A 118 0.97 5.72 7.47
N ALA A 119 0.96 7.04 7.68
CA ALA A 119 1.85 7.69 8.61
C ALA A 119 1.20 7.60 10.01
N ALA A 120 1.55 6.54 10.75
CA ALA A 120 0.85 6.14 11.97
C ALA A 120 0.87 7.24 13.04
N ARG A 121 -0.28 7.52 13.60
CA ARG A 121 -0.50 8.60 14.57
C ARG A 121 -1.45 8.17 15.69
N THR A 122 -1.18 8.65 16.91
CA THR A 122 -2.06 8.49 18.06
C THR A 122 -3.51 8.79 17.72
N VAL A 123 -4.41 7.89 18.09
CA VAL A 123 -5.86 8.12 18.03
C VAL A 123 -6.26 9.14 19.09
N ALA A 124 -6.96 10.21 18.71
CA ALA A 124 -7.42 11.22 19.65
C ALA A 124 -8.36 10.63 20.71
N THR A 125 -8.12 10.97 21.96
CA THR A 125 -8.92 10.55 23.11
C THR A 125 -9.38 11.79 23.90
N HIS A 126 -8.83 12.04 25.09
CA HIS A 126 -9.09 13.26 25.87
C HIS A 126 -8.51 14.53 25.23
N ALA A 127 -7.49 14.37 24.40
CA ALA A 127 -6.87 15.42 23.62
C ALA A 127 -6.35 14.85 22.29
N LEU A 128 -6.08 15.74 21.33
CA LEU A 128 -5.41 15.42 20.08
C LEU A 128 -3.89 15.39 20.33
N SER A 129 -3.24 14.32 19.91
CA SER A 129 -1.79 14.26 19.71
C SER A 129 -1.51 13.91 18.25
N ILE A 130 -0.61 14.65 17.62
CA ILE A 130 -0.27 14.43 16.21
C ILE A 130 0.98 13.56 16.02
N PHE A 131 1.66 13.19 17.12
CA PHE A 131 2.87 12.38 17.06
C PHE A 131 2.59 10.91 16.78
N GLY A 132 3.64 10.22 16.29
CA GLY A 132 3.63 8.83 15.93
C GLY A 132 3.34 7.90 17.11
N ASP A 133 2.45 6.98 16.86
CA ASP A 133 2.09 5.87 17.74
C ASP A 133 1.32 4.86 16.88
N HIS A 134 1.22 3.62 17.30
CA HIS A 134 0.60 2.56 16.50
C HIS A 134 -0.84 2.23 16.93
N SER A 135 -1.48 3.09 17.72
CA SER A 135 -2.86 2.85 18.18
C SER A 135 -3.85 2.77 17.01
N ASP A 136 -3.66 3.56 15.96
CA ASP A 136 -4.50 3.54 14.76
C ASP A 136 -4.37 2.23 13.97
N VAL A 137 -3.16 1.83 13.61
CA VAL A 137 -2.92 0.59 12.84
C VAL A 137 -3.28 -0.66 13.64
N MET A 138 -3.08 -0.66 14.97
CA MET A 138 -3.48 -1.77 15.83
C MET A 138 -5.01 -1.94 15.88
N HIS A 139 -5.81 -0.89 15.75
CA HIS A 139 -7.26 -1.01 15.61
C HIS A 139 -7.67 -1.65 14.28
N ALA A 140 -6.89 -1.45 13.23
CA ALA A 140 -7.16 -2.03 11.91
C ALA A 140 -6.75 -3.51 11.77
N ARG A 141 -6.00 -4.09 12.73
CA ARG A 141 -5.46 -5.48 12.64
C ARG A 141 -6.51 -6.57 12.43
N THR A 142 -7.76 -6.32 12.80
CA THR A 142 -8.86 -7.30 12.68
C THR A 142 -9.56 -7.28 11.34
N THR A 143 -9.20 -6.34 10.45
CA THR A 143 -9.89 -6.12 9.16
C THR A 143 -9.56 -7.17 8.10
N GLY A 144 -8.52 -7.99 8.33
CA GLY A 144 -8.04 -8.97 7.36
C GLY A 144 -7.02 -8.42 6.36
N TRP A 145 -6.48 -7.24 6.61
CA TRP A 145 -5.36 -6.68 5.86
C TRP A 145 -4.03 -7.21 6.38
N ALA A 146 -3.11 -7.52 5.48
CA ALA A 146 -1.73 -7.76 5.85
C ALA A 146 -1.07 -6.44 6.28
N MET A 147 -0.23 -6.49 7.30
CA MET A 147 0.37 -5.31 7.90
C MET A 147 1.90 -5.37 7.69
N LEU A 148 2.46 -4.34 7.06
CA LEU A 148 3.89 -4.20 6.78
C LEU A 148 4.41 -2.90 7.37
N ALA A 149 5.26 -3.00 8.39
CA ALA A 149 5.84 -1.86 9.10
C ALA A 149 7.21 -1.50 8.54
N ALA A 150 7.46 -0.22 8.31
CA ALA A 150 8.77 0.31 7.95
C ALA A 150 9.34 1.16 9.09
N GLY A 151 10.61 0.96 9.43
CA GLY A 151 11.32 1.63 10.52
C GLY A 151 12.27 2.75 10.07
N SER A 152 12.41 2.96 8.76
CA SER A 152 13.28 3.99 8.18
C SER A 152 12.69 4.54 6.87
N VAL A 153 13.22 5.66 6.39
CA VAL A 153 12.81 6.26 5.11
C VAL A 153 13.13 5.33 3.93
N GLN A 154 14.27 4.61 3.98
CA GLN A 154 14.61 3.62 2.97
C GLN A 154 13.61 2.47 2.95
N GLU A 155 13.22 1.96 4.12
CA GLU A 155 12.21 0.91 4.20
C GLU A 155 10.83 1.40 3.77
N ALA A 156 10.44 2.65 4.11
CA ALA A 156 9.19 3.22 3.64
C ALA A 156 9.11 3.24 2.11
N HIS A 157 10.23 3.52 1.44
CA HIS A 157 10.35 3.47 -0.01
C HIS A 157 10.25 2.04 -0.56
N ASP A 158 11.07 1.14 -0.04
CA ASP A 158 11.19 -0.23 -0.53
C ASP A 158 9.95 -1.07 -0.21
N PHE A 159 9.42 -0.92 0.99
CA PHE A 159 8.24 -1.68 1.42
C PHE A 159 6.94 -1.18 0.79
N ALA A 160 6.90 0.05 0.29
CA ALA A 160 5.82 0.48 -0.59
C ALA A 160 5.76 -0.43 -1.84
N LEU A 161 6.90 -0.70 -2.50
CA LEU A 161 6.95 -1.62 -3.64
C LEU A 161 6.63 -3.06 -3.23
N VAL A 162 7.20 -3.54 -2.11
CA VAL A 162 6.91 -4.88 -1.59
C VAL A 162 5.41 -5.07 -1.35
N ALA A 163 4.74 -4.10 -0.72
CA ALA A 163 3.31 -4.15 -0.45
C ALA A 163 2.48 -4.21 -1.75
N HIS A 164 2.80 -3.37 -2.75
CA HIS A 164 2.10 -3.37 -4.04
C HIS A 164 2.31 -4.67 -4.83
N ALA A 165 3.50 -5.25 -4.82
CA ALA A 165 3.75 -6.53 -5.47
C ALA A 165 3.07 -7.69 -4.73
N ALA A 166 3.19 -7.73 -3.39
CA ALA A 166 2.63 -8.79 -2.57
C ALA A 166 1.10 -8.80 -2.59
N THR A 167 0.44 -7.62 -2.58
CA THR A 167 -1.03 -7.57 -2.64
C THR A 167 -1.57 -8.13 -3.96
N LEU A 168 -0.92 -7.86 -5.09
CA LEU A 168 -1.31 -8.40 -6.40
C LEU A 168 -1.17 -9.92 -6.45
N ARG A 169 -0.08 -10.47 -5.91
CA ARG A 169 0.22 -11.91 -5.88
C ARG A 169 -0.68 -12.67 -4.89
N SER A 170 -0.88 -12.12 -3.70
CA SER A 170 -1.66 -12.78 -2.63
C SER A 170 -3.16 -12.54 -2.73
N ARG A 171 -3.60 -11.47 -3.40
CA ARG A 171 -4.96 -10.94 -3.39
C ARG A 171 -5.39 -10.36 -2.03
N VAL A 172 -4.55 -10.43 -1.01
CA VAL A 172 -4.80 -9.83 0.31
C VAL A 172 -4.39 -8.36 0.25
N PRO A 173 -5.23 -7.40 0.67
CA PRO A 173 -4.85 -6.00 0.72
C PRO A 173 -3.82 -5.73 1.82
N PHE A 174 -3.00 -4.71 1.64
CA PHE A 174 -1.90 -4.38 2.55
C PHE A 174 -2.08 -3.01 3.20
N LEU A 175 -1.79 -2.97 4.48
CA LEU A 175 -1.55 -1.77 5.27
C LEU A 175 -0.04 -1.60 5.40
N HIS A 176 0.53 -0.72 4.61
CA HIS A 176 1.94 -0.31 4.72
C HIS A 176 2.02 0.92 5.62
N PHE A 177 2.79 0.87 6.70
CA PHE A 177 2.82 1.94 7.66
C PHE A 177 4.21 2.20 8.24
N PHE A 178 4.41 3.42 8.67
CA PHE A 178 5.62 3.91 9.33
C PHE A 178 5.25 5.01 10.34
N ASP A 179 6.17 5.34 11.23
CA ASP A 179 5.92 6.35 12.28
C ASP A 179 5.63 7.73 11.71
N GLY A 180 4.52 8.30 12.13
CA GLY A 180 4.18 9.69 11.87
C GLY A 180 5.14 10.66 12.57
N PHE A 181 5.56 11.71 11.87
CA PHE A 181 6.59 12.70 12.22
C PHE A 181 8.02 12.16 12.36
N ARG A 182 8.24 10.97 12.86
CA ARG A 182 9.57 10.35 12.82
C ARG A 182 9.93 10.02 11.38
N THR A 183 9.56 8.83 10.93
CA THR A 183 9.87 8.40 9.56
C THR A 183 9.21 9.28 8.50
N SER A 184 7.95 9.71 8.73
CA SER A 184 7.19 10.44 7.71
C SER A 184 7.77 11.81 7.34
N HIS A 185 8.46 12.49 8.27
CA HIS A 185 9.05 13.82 8.08
C HIS A 185 10.57 13.87 8.34
N GLU A 186 11.18 12.74 8.64
CA GLU A 186 12.63 12.63 8.76
C GLU A 186 13.24 12.59 7.38
N ILE A 187 14.12 13.54 7.10
CA ILE A 187 14.85 13.59 5.82
C ILE A 187 16.07 12.70 5.91
N ASP A 188 16.12 11.69 5.06
CA ASP A 188 17.26 10.79 4.95
C ASP A 188 17.73 10.67 3.50
N LYS A 189 18.99 10.31 3.31
CA LYS A 189 19.54 10.00 1.99
C LYS A 189 19.28 8.55 1.66
N ILE A 190 18.33 8.31 0.76
CA ILE A 190 17.94 6.97 0.34
C ILE A 190 18.40 6.64 -1.08
N ALA A 191 18.56 5.36 -1.35
CA ALA A 191 18.77 4.82 -2.68
C ALA A 191 17.41 4.59 -3.35
N LEU A 192 17.16 5.26 -4.46
CA LEU A 192 15.88 5.18 -5.17
C LEU A 192 15.70 3.83 -5.86
N LEU A 193 14.44 3.42 -6.00
CA LEU A 193 14.02 2.39 -6.93
C LEU A 193 13.84 3.01 -8.31
N GLU A 194 14.44 2.39 -9.30
CA GLU A 194 14.24 2.80 -10.69
C GLU A 194 12.98 2.14 -11.27
N ASP A 195 12.42 2.74 -12.32
CA ASP A 195 11.24 2.21 -13.01
C ASP A 195 11.39 0.75 -13.42
N GLU A 196 12.60 0.34 -13.81
CA GLU A 196 12.91 -1.04 -14.19
C GLU A 196 12.81 -2.01 -12.99
N ASP A 197 13.19 -1.56 -11.79
CA ASP A 197 13.07 -2.36 -10.57
C ASP A 197 11.61 -2.55 -10.19
N MET A 198 10.83 -1.48 -10.24
CA MET A 198 9.39 -1.54 -9.99
C MET A 198 8.68 -2.43 -11.01
N ARG A 199 8.98 -2.29 -12.31
CA ARG A 199 8.39 -3.13 -13.38
C ARG A 199 8.73 -4.61 -13.22
N ALA A 200 9.91 -4.95 -12.71
CA ALA A 200 10.32 -6.33 -12.54
C ALA A 200 9.53 -7.04 -11.41
N LEU A 201 9.17 -6.30 -10.34
CA LEU A 201 8.43 -6.85 -9.23
C LEU A 201 6.90 -6.84 -9.46
N ILE A 202 6.40 -5.87 -10.23
CA ILE A 202 4.97 -5.78 -10.59
C ILE A 202 4.74 -6.53 -11.91
N ARG A 203 4.39 -7.80 -11.80
CA ARG A 203 4.24 -8.69 -12.96
C ARG A 203 2.96 -8.40 -13.72
N ASP A 204 3.06 -8.31 -15.05
CA ASP A 204 1.89 -8.12 -15.93
C ASP A 204 0.83 -9.20 -15.79
N GLU A 205 1.25 -10.43 -15.46
CA GLU A 205 0.34 -11.55 -15.24
C GLU A 205 -0.56 -11.35 -14.03
N ASP A 206 -0.01 -10.79 -12.93
CA ASP A 206 -0.76 -10.50 -11.70
C ASP A 206 -1.77 -9.38 -11.94
N ILE A 207 -1.37 -8.33 -12.68
CA ILE A 207 -2.27 -7.25 -13.10
C ILE A 207 -3.40 -7.80 -13.98
N ARG A 208 -3.08 -8.64 -14.97
CA ARG A 208 -4.09 -9.26 -15.84
C ARG A 208 -5.03 -10.16 -15.05
N ALA A 209 -4.50 -10.95 -14.12
CA ALA A 209 -5.32 -11.77 -13.23
C ALA A 209 -6.25 -10.96 -12.34
N PHE A 210 -5.78 -9.81 -11.82
CA PHE A 210 -6.62 -8.88 -11.08
C PHE A 210 -7.71 -8.28 -11.95
N ARG A 211 -7.38 -7.71 -13.10
CA ARG A 211 -8.34 -7.12 -14.05
C ARG A 211 -9.36 -8.13 -14.58
N GLY A 212 -8.95 -9.37 -14.76
CA GLY A 212 -9.86 -10.45 -15.21
C GLY A 212 -10.96 -10.79 -14.19
N ARG A 213 -10.79 -10.35 -12.93
CA ARG A 213 -11.84 -10.46 -11.88
C ARG A 213 -12.67 -9.18 -11.73
N GLY A 214 -12.35 -8.13 -12.47
CA GLY A 214 -13.09 -6.86 -12.45
C GLY A 214 -14.53 -7.04 -12.97
N MET A 215 -15.43 -6.20 -12.45
CA MET A 215 -16.81 -6.16 -12.94
C MET A 215 -16.88 -5.53 -14.33
N THR A 216 -17.40 -6.27 -15.29
CA THR A 216 -17.64 -5.76 -16.66
C THR A 216 -19.07 -6.11 -17.09
N PRO A 217 -19.66 -5.38 -18.06
CA PRO A 217 -20.96 -5.75 -18.64
C PRO A 217 -20.98 -7.16 -19.23
N ASP A 218 -19.84 -7.61 -19.80
CA ASP A 218 -19.71 -8.92 -20.44
C ASP A 218 -19.55 -10.07 -19.45
N ALA A 219 -19.08 -9.75 -18.21
CA ALA A 219 -18.91 -10.69 -17.12
C ALA A 219 -19.47 -10.09 -15.82
N PRO A 220 -20.80 -9.98 -15.70
CA PRO A 220 -21.42 -9.40 -14.52
C PRO A 220 -21.22 -10.29 -13.28
N VAL A 221 -20.82 -9.68 -12.19
CA VAL A 221 -20.62 -10.35 -10.89
C VAL A 221 -21.45 -9.65 -9.84
N VAL A 222 -22.20 -10.42 -9.06
CA VAL A 222 -22.91 -9.89 -7.89
C VAL A 222 -22.00 -9.95 -6.69
N ARG A 223 -21.70 -8.78 -6.10
CA ARG A 223 -20.91 -8.63 -4.88
C ARG A 223 -21.71 -7.85 -3.84
N GLY A 224 -21.37 -8.04 -2.56
CA GLY A 224 -22.06 -7.33 -1.48
C GLY A 224 -23.47 -7.86 -1.20
N THR A 225 -23.66 -9.16 -1.36
CA THR A 225 -24.93 -9.85 -1.03
C THR A 225 -25.05 -10.06 0.48
N ALA A 226 -26.29 -10.19 0.96
CA ALA A 226 -26.58 -10.79 2.27
C ALA A 226 -26.47 -12.32 2.15
N GLN A 227 -25.82 -12.94 3.13
CA GLN A 227 -25.65 -14.38 3.21
C GLN A 227 -26.14 -14.88 4.57
N ASN A 228 -26.83 -16.01 4.58
CA ASN A 228 -27.19 -16.69 5.81
C ASN A 228 -25.97 -17.38 6.45
N PRO A 229 -26.00 -17.72 7.75
CA PRO A 229 -24.85 -18.28 8.46
C PRO A 229 -24.26 -19.55 7.83
N ASP A 230 -25.08 -20.36 7.19
CA ASP A 230 -24.69 -21.60 6.51
C ASP A 230 -23.82 -21.38 5.27
N VAL A 231 -23.94 -20.21 4.62
CA VAL A 231 -23.12 -19.81 3.47
C VAL A 231 -21.98 -18.88 3.89
N PHE A 232 -22.26 -17.95 4.80
CA PHE A 232 -21.30 -16.92 5.22
C PHE A 232 -20.04 -17.53 5.84
N PHE A 233 -20.19 -18.54 6.70
CA PHE A 233 -19.06 -19.19 7.35
C PHE A 233 -18.12 -19.86 6.34
N GLN A 234 -18.63 -20.63 5.40
CA GLN A 234 -17.83 -21.30 4.38
C GLN A 234 -17.12 -20.30 3.46
N ALA A 235 -17.77 -19.20 3.12
CA ALA A 235 -17.18 -18.14 2.30
C ALA A 235 -16.01 -17.46 3.05
N ARG A 236 -16.14 -17.24 4.37
CA ARG A 236 -15.05 -16.71 5.21
C ARG A 236 -13.90 -17.70 5.33
N GLU A 237 -14.19 -18.97 5.55
CA GLU A 237 -13.20 -20.05 5.67
C GLU A 237 -12.39 -20.22 4.38
N ALA A 238 -13.02 -20.08 3.22
CA ALA A 238 -12.37 -20.18 1.91
C ALA A 238 -11.31 -19.09 1.67
N SER A 239 -11.26 -18.04 2.47
CA SER A 239 -10.22 -17.01 2.39
C SER A 239 -8.90 -17.40 3.08
N ASN A 240 -8.89 -18.39 3.98
CA ASN A 240 -7.73 -18.77 4.79
C ASN A 240 -6.48 -19.12 3.97
N PRO A 241 -6.55 -19.87 2.86
CA PRO A 241 -5.36 -20.19 2.06
C PRO A 241 -4.64 -18.94 1.53
N PHE A 242 -5.37 -17.88 1.20
CA PHE A 242 -4.79 -16.61 0.74
C PHE A 242 -4.01 -15.92 1.86
N HIS A 243 -4.58 -15.86 3.06
CA HIS A 243 -3.91 -15.28 4.23
C HIS A 243 -2.67 -16.09 4.65
N LEU A 244 -2.76 -17.42 4.65
CA LEU A 244 -1.65 -18.30 5.00
C LEU A 244 -0.47 -18.20 4.02
N ALA A 245 -0.72 -17.85 2.76
CA ALA A 245 0.32 -17.68 1.75
C ALA A 245 1.08 -16.34 1.87
N VAL A 246 0.49 -15.32 2.53
CA VAL A 246 1.05 -13.95 2.57
C VAL A 246 2.49 -13.92 3.07
N PRO A 247 2.88 -14.56 4.18
CA PRO A 247 4.26 -14.45 4.67
C PRO A 247 5.29 -14.96 3.66
N GLY A 248 5.03 -16.09 3.01
CA GLY A 248 5.92 -16.63 1.97
C GLY A 248 6.01 -15.70 0.77
N ILE A 249 4.87 -15.18 0.28
CA ILE A 249 4.83 -14.24 -0.85
C ILE A 249 5.61 -12.95 -0.53
N VAL A 250 5.48 -12.40 0.68
CA VAL A 250 6.21 -11.18 1.09
C VAL A 250 7.70 -11.45 1.10
N GLN A 251 8.16 -12.58 1.67
CA GLN A 251 9.56 -12.94 1.68
C GLN A 251 10.11 -13.13 0.26
N ASP A 252 9.37 -13.81 -0.62
CA ASP A 252 9.76 -13.99 -2.03
C ASP A 252 9.94 -12.62 -2.74
N VAL A 253 9.05 -11.66 -2.49
CA VAL A 253 9.15 -10.30 -3.05
C VAL A 253 10.35 -9.55 -2.48
N MET A 254 10.62 -9.66 -1.17
CA MET A 254 11.80 -9.08 -0.52
C MET A 254 13.10 -9.67 -1.11
N ASP A 255 13.15 -10.96 -1.35
CA ASP A 255 14.29 -11.63 -1.95
C ASP A 255 14.50 -11.19 -3.43
N GLU A 256 13.42 -11.05 -4.21
CA GLU A 256 13.48 -10.48 -5.56
C GLU A 256 14.00 -9.04 -5.55
N LEU A 257 13.55 -8.22 -4.59
CA LEU A 257 14.04 -6.87 -4.39
C LEU A 257 15.54 -6.86 -4.05
N ALA A 258 15.98 -7.76 -3.16
CA ALA A 258 17.38 -7.88 -2.77
C ALA A 258 18.29 -8.22 -3.96
N VAL A 259 17.85 -9.09 -4.86
CA VAL A 259 18.59 -9.42 -6.10
C VAL A 259 18.80 -8.17 -6.98
N ARG A 260 17.83 -7.26 -6.98
CA ARG A 260 17.89 -6.06 -7.82
C ARG A 260 18.65 -4.91 -7.18
N THR A 261 18.44 -4.69 -5.91
CA THR A 261 18.94 -3.51 -5.19
C THR A 261 20.15 -3.78 -4.29
N GLY A 262 20.37 -5.04 -3.94
CA GLY A 262 21.36 -5.45 -2.94
C GLY A 262 20.92 -5.17 -1.49
N ARG A 263 19.71 -4.66 -1.27
CA ARG A 263 19.13 -4.45 0.06
C ARG A 263 18.31 -5.67 0.45
N GLN A 264 18.73 -6.33 1.51
CA GLN A 264 18.11 -7.57 1.98
C GLN A 264 17.24 -7.28 3.20
N TYR A 265 16.01 -7.76 3.16
CA TYR A 265 15.03 -7.64 4.24
C TYR A 265 14.48 -9.02 4.61
N GLY A 266 14.03 -9.15 5.85
CA GLY A 266 13.31 -10.32 6.34
C GLY A 266 11.95 -9.94 6.91
N LEU A 267 11.08 -10.94 7.08
CA LEU A 267 9.77 -10.72 7.71
C LEU A 267 9.90 -10.19 9.16
N VAL A 268 10.97 -10.55 9.82
CA VAL A 268 11.33 -10.09 11.16
C VAL A 268 12.83 -9.89 11.20
N GLU A 269 13.27 -8.70 11.63
CA GLU A 269 14.67 -8.42 11.87
C GLU A 269 14.94 -8.43 13.38
N TYR A 270 15.92 -9.20 13.80
CA TYR A 270 16.33 -9.27 15.20
C TYR A 270 17.58 -8.44 15.44
N HIS A 271 17.46 -7.44 16.31
CA HIS A 271 18.56 -6.62 16.79
C HIS A 271 18.75 -6.85 18.29
N GLY A 272 19.83 -7.53 18.67
CA GLY A 272 20.11 -7.81 20.09
C GLY A 272 21.31 -8.72 20.28
N ALA A 273 21.61 -9.06 21.55
CA ALA A 273 22.62 -10.07 21.86
C ALA A 273 22.10 -11.45 21.49
N ALA A 274 22.99 -12.26 20.87
CA ALA A 274 22.69 -13.64 20.52
C ALA A 274 22.63 -14.54 21.77
#